data_980534de15097b80245353ba3d82b75e
#
_entry.id   980534de15097b80245353ba3d82b75e
#
_cell.length_a   1.000
_cell.length_b   1.000
_cell.length_c   1.000
_cell.angle_alpha   90.00
_cell.angle_beta   90.00
_cell.angle_gamma   90.00
#
_symmetry.space_group_name_H-M   'P 1'
#
loop_
_entity.id
_entity.type
_entity.pdbx_description
1 polymer ?
#
loop_
_entity_poly.entity_id
_entity_poly.type
_entity_poly.pdbx_seq_one_letter_code
_entity_poly.pdbx_strand_id
1 'polypeptide(L)'
;MKWAAHCRGWRTSLQQGTARYASEVVAILARLGLAATFWLSGQTKVDGLHINILGGEPLQLGWPHITAGTLALFRNEYRLPVLPPEIAAVMAASAEHILSFLLVIGLATRLSAAGILSMTLVIEVFVYPDAWPTHALWATSSLFLITNGSGHLSLDWLIFRGINRQK
;
A
#
# COMPACT_ATOMS: atom_id res chain seq x y z
N MET A 1 5.61 -46.72 -19.11
CA MET A 1 4.83 -45.43 -19.22
C MET A 1 4.29 -44.90 -17.87
N LYS A 2 4.07 -45.68 -16.83
CA LYS A 2 3.49 -45.18 -15.53
C LYS A 2 4.47 -44.34 -14.70
N TRP A 3 5.79 -44.54 -14.78
CA TRP A 3 6.82 -43.79 -14.04
C TRP A 3 6.92 -42.32 -14.44
N ALA A 4 6.80 -41.99 -15.75
CA ALA A 4 6.89 -40.64 -16.23
C ALA A 4 5.65 -39.77 -15.87
N ALA A 5 4.50 -40.38 -15.63
CA ALA A 5 3.30 -39.71 -15.15
C ALA A 5 3.41 -39.40 -13.65
N HIS A 6 4.03 -40.27 -12.86
CA HIS A 6 4.23 -40.08 -11.41
C HIS A 6 5.22 -38.94 -11.12
N CYS A 7 6.33 -38.87 -11.87
CA CYS A 7 7.31 -37.79 -11.73
C CYS A 7 6.77 -36.42 -12.20
N ARG A 8 5.87 -36.38 -13.17
CA ARG A 8 5.19 -35.14 -13.57
C ARG A 8 4.24 -34.62 -12.49
N GLY A 9 3.49 -35.48 -11.84
CA GLY A 9 2.57 -35.10 -10.77
C GLY A 9 3.31 -34.53 -9.54
N TRP A 10 4.46 -35.08 -9.18
CA TRP A 10 5.29 -34.58 -8.07
C TRP A 10 5.91 -33.21 -8.36
N ARG A 11 6.42 -33.01 -9.59
CA ARG A 11 6.97 -31.70 -10.00
C ARG A 11 5.92 -30.61 -10.02
N THR A 12 4.72 -30.88 -10.52
CA THR A 12 3.62 -29.89 -10.54
C THR A 12 3.13 -29.57 -9.13
N SER A 13 3.04 -30.54 -8.23
CA SER A 13 2.64 -30.32 -6.83
C SER A 13 3.68 -29.51 -6.05
N LEU A 14 4.96 -29.78 -6.23
CA LEU A 14 6.04 -29.00 -5.61
C LEU A 14 6.09 -27.56 -6.16
N GLN A 15 5.95 -27.40 -7.48
CA GLN A 15 5.93 -26.08 -8.10
C GLN A 15 4.71 -25.23 -7.66
N GLN A 16 3.55 -25.86 -7.50
CA GLN A 16 2.35 -25.16 -6.99
C GLN A 16 2.51 -24.77 -5.52
N GLY A 17 3.10 -25.63 -4.70
CA GLY A 17 3.38 -25.31 -3.29
C GLY A 17 4.35 -24.14 -3.15
N THR A 18 5.50 -24.19 -3.84
CA THR A 18 6.50 -23.12 -3.79
C THR A 18 5.99 -21.80 -4.35
N ALA A 19 5.23 -21.82 -5.45
CA ALA A 19 4.62 -20.63 -6.03
C ALA A 19 3.62 -19.96 -5.07
N ARG A 20 2.83 -20.76 -4.34
CA ARG A 20 1.90 -20.27 -3.33
C ARG A 20 2.62 -19.57 -2.18
N TYR A 21 3.66 -20.21 -1.60
CA TYR A 21 4.45 -19.60 -0.53
C TYR A 21 5.15 -18.32 -1.00
N ALA A 22 5.71 -18.31 -2.20
CA ALA A 22 6.32 -17.12 -2.78
C ALA A 22 5.30 -15.98 -2.92
N SER A 23 4.08 -16.26 -3.41
CA SER A 23 3.01 -15.28 -3.53
C SER A 23 2.59 -14.70 -2.17
N GLU A 24 2.52 -15.51 -1.11
CA GLU A 24 2.22 -15.03 0.24
C GLU A 24 3.29 -14.07 0.77
N VAL A 25 4.57 -14.44 0.61
CA VAL A 25 5.70 -13.59 1.03
C VAL A 25 5.68 -12.27 0.26
N VAL A 26 5.47 -12.32 -1.06
CA VAL A 26 5.39 -11.12 -1.90
C VAL A 26 4.21 -10.24 -1.49
N ALA A 27 3.05 -10.83 -1.17
CA ALA A 27 1.88 -10.08 -0.70
C ALA A 27 2.18 -9.31 0.60
N ILE A 28 2.83 -9.95 1.57
CA ILE A 28 3.21 -9.33 2.84
C ILE A 28 4.22 -8.20 2.59
N LEU A 29 5.28 -8.45 1.82
CA LEU A 29 6.30 -7.45 1.51
C LEU A 29 5.73 -6.26 0.74
N ALA A 30 4.87 -6.51 -0.24
CA ALA A 30 4.21 -5.45 -1.01
C ALA A 30 3.31 -4.58 -0.11
N ARG A 31 2.52 -5.20 0.78
CA ARG A 31 1.67 -4.48 1.74
C ARG A 31 2.50 -3.62 2.69
N LEU A 32 3.49 -4.21 3.35
CA LEU A 32 4.30 -3.51 4.35
C LEU A 32 5.19 -2.44 3.70
N GLY A 33 5.77 -2.71 2.53
CA GLY A 33 6.59 -1.75 1.81
C GLY A 33 5.80 -0.52 1.36
N LEU A 34 4.64 -0.72 0.71
CA LEU A 34 3.76 0.39 0.34
C LEU A 34 3.25 1.15 1.57
N ALA A 35 2.79 0.41 2.59
CA ALA A 35 2.28 1.03 3.81
C ALA A 35 3.34 1.88 4.50
N ALA A 36 4.57 1.39 4.64
CA ALA A 36 5.66 2.15 5.25
C ALA A 36 5.99 3.42 4.45
N THR A 37 6.10 3.30 3.12
CA THR A 37 6.41 4.42 2.23
C THR A 37 5.37 5.54 2.35
N PHE A 38 4.08 5.19 2.21
CA PHE A 38 3.01 6.19 2.23
C PHE A 38 2.71 6.69 3.64
N TRP A 39 2.84 5.85 4.68
CA TRP A 39 2.74 6.30 6.07
C TRP A 39 3.79 7.35 6.41
N LEU A 40 5.05 7.08 6.12
CA LEU A 40 6.13 8.04 6.37
C LEU A 40 5.93 9.34 5.57
N SER A 41 5.46 9.25 4.33
CA SER A 41 5.09 10.41 3.53
C SER A 41 3.95 11.22 4.18
N GLY A 42 2.92 10.56 4.70
CA GLY A 42 1.83 11.19 5.44
C GLY A 42 2.31 11.93 6.71
N GLN A 43 3.22 11.30 7.45
CA GLN A 43 3.79 11.89 8.67
C GLN A 43 4.56 13.19 8.42
N THR A 44 5.13 13.39 7.24
CA THR A 44 5.77 14.68 6.90
C THR A 44 4.78 15.81 6.62
N LYS A 45 3.51 15.50 6.40
CA LYS A 45 2.47 16.45 6.01
C LYS A 45 1.64 16.99 7.15
N VAL A 46 1.70 16.32 8.30
CA VAL A 46 0.86 16.66 9.47
C VAL A 46 1.70 16.93 10.71
N ASP A 47 1.22 17.85 11.54
CA ASP A 47 1.67 18.03 12.91
C ASP A 47 0.58 17.54 13.89
N GLY A 48 0.98 17.26 15.12
CA GLY A 48 0.08 16.81 16.19
C GLY A 48 -0.09 15.29 16.26
N LEU A 49 0.07 14.56 15.16
CA LEU A 49 0.09 13.10 15.13
C LEU A 49 1.44 12.63 14.57
N HIS A 50 2.31 12.14 15.44
CA HIS A 50 3.60 11.59 15.00
C HIS A 50 3.78 10.18 15.56
N ILE A 51 3.78 9.19 14.65
CA ILE A 51 3.96 7.77 14.95
C ILE A 51 5.07 7.21 14.04
N ASN A 52 6.32 7.41 14.47
CA ASN A 52 7.48 6.88 13.76
C ASN A 52 8.27 5.93 14.66
N ILE A 53 7.85 4.66 14.67
CA ILE A 53 8.43 3.62 15.53
C ILE A 53 9.91 3.36 15.19
N LEU A 54 10.33 3.58 13.94
CA LEU A 54 11.69 3.31 13.48
C LEU A 54 12.62 4.53 13.55
N GLY A 55 12.08 5.74 13.63
CA GLY A 55 12.85 6.98 13.58
C GLY A 55 13.35 7.47 14.94
N GLY A 56 12.95 6.84 16.06
CA GLY A 56 13.36 7.24 17.40
C GLY A 56 12.75 8.57 17.88
N GLU A 57 11.86 9.17 17.10
CA GLU A 57 11.13 10.38 17.47
C GLU A 57 10.07 10.09 18.54
N PRO A 58 9.81 11.03 19.44
CA PRO A 58 8.81 10.83 20.49
C PRO A 58 7.42 10.65 19.87
N LEU A 59 6.67 9.68 20.40
CA LEU A 59 5.28 9.44 20.03
C LEU A 59 4.43 10.67 20.41
N GLN A 60 3.79 11.29 19.42
CA GLN A 60 2.84 12.37 19.62
C GLN A 60 1.43 11.90 19.22
N LEU A 61 0.49 11.96 20.16
CA LEU A 61 -0.91 11.57 19.96
C LEU A 61 -1.80 12.79 20.21
N GLY A 62 -1.71 13.77 19.31
CA GLY A 62 -2.56 14.95 19.28
C GLY A 62 -3.50 14.95 18.08
N TRP A 63 -4.26 16.04 17.94
CA TRP A 63 -5.15 16.20 16.77
C TRP A 63 -4.33 16.57 15.54
N PRO A 64 -4.38 15.78 14.44
CA PRO A 64 -3.59 16.04 13.24
C PRO A 64 -4.08 17.30 12.53
N HIS A 65 -3.15 18.15 12.10
CA HIS A 65 -3.41 19.30 11.25
C HIS A 65 -2.31 19.46 10.19
N ILE A 66 -2.69 19.97 9.03
CA ILE A 66 -1.76 20.15 7.90
C ILE A 66 -0.73 21.22 8.24
N THR A 67 0.56 20.94 8.01
CA THR A 67 1.63 21.90 8.26
C THR A 67 1.61 23.06 7.27
N ALA A 68 2.10 24.24 7.67
CA ALA A 68 2.25 25.37 6.78
C ALA A 68 3.19 25.05 5.59
N GLY A 69 4.23 24.24 5.84
CA GLY A 69 5.16 23.76 4.81
C GLY A 69 4.45 22.91 3.75
N THR A 70 3.58 22.00 4.17
CA THR A 70 2.76 21.18 3.26
C THR A 70 1.86 22.06 2.40
N LEU A 71 1.17 23.04 2.98
CA LEU A 71 0.34 23.95 2.19
C LEU A 71 1.16 24.75 1.17
N ALA A 72 2.33 25.23 1.56
CA ALA A 72 3.25 25.91 0.64
C ALA A 72 3.71 25.02 -0.51
N LEU A 73 3.99 23.74 -0.23
CA LEU A 73 4.37 22.72 -1.20
C LEU A 73 3.26 22.50 -2.25
N PHE A 74 2.02 22.30 -1.79
CA PHE A 74 0.87 22.10 -2.67
C PHE A 74 0.54 23.35 -3.50
N ARG A 75 0.73 24.55 -2.96
CA ARG A 75 0.48 25.81 -3.68
C ARG A 75 1.53 26.15 -4.72
N ASN A 76 2.82 25.93 -4.40
CA ASN A 76 3.91 26.46 -5.18
C ASN A 76 4.59 25.41 -6.07
N GLU A 77 4.61 24.15 -5.64
CA GLU A 77 5.36 23.09 -6.31
C GLU A 77 4.42 22.08 -7.02
N TYR A 78 3.49 21.46 -6.30
CA TYR A 78 2.65 20.40 -6.88
C TYR A 78 1.58 20.93 -7.85
N ARG A 79 0.99 22.08 -7.58
CA ARG A 79 0.05 22.80 -8.45
C ARG A 79 -0.95 21.92 -9.20
N LEU A 80 -1.66 21.07 -8.47
CA LEU A 80 -2.63 20.15 -9.06
C LEU A 80 -3.72 20.93 -9.80
N PRO A 81 -4.02 20.60 -11.08
CA PRO A 81 -4.84 21.45 -11.94
C PRO A 81 -6.33 21.51 -11.57
N VAL A 82 -6.82 20.53 -10.80
CA VAL A 82 -8.27 20.35 -10.56
C VAL A 82 -8.69 20.67 -9.13
N LEU A 83 -7.76 20.60 -8.16
CA LEU A 83 -8.08 20.72 -6.74
C LEU A 83 -7.40 21.94 -6.11
N PRO A 84 -8.14 22.71 -5.28
CA PRO A 84 -7.52 23.72 -4.42
C PRO A 84 -6.42 23.10 -3.55
N PRO A 85 -5.28 23.78 -3.36
CA PRO A 85 -4.13 23.24 -2.62
C PRO A 85 -4.47 22.76 -1.21
N GLU A 86 -5.37 23.45 -0.51
CA GLU A 86 -5.81 23.11 0.83
C GLU A 86 -6.55 21.75 0.87
N ILE A 87 -7.46 21.57 -0.08
CA ILE A 87 -8.23 20.31 -0.20
C ILE A 87 -7.31 19.19 -0.64
N ALA A 88 -6.44 19.44 -1.62
CA ALA A 88 -5.48 18.44 -2.10
C ALA A 88 -4.53 17.97 -1.00
N ALA A 89 -4.03 18.88 -0.17
CA ALA A 89 -3.14 18.56 0.97
C ALA A 89 -3.84 17.67 2.00
N VAL A 90 -5.08 18.02 2.39
CA VAL A 90 -5.88 17.24 3.35
C VAL A 90 -6.20 15.85 2.77
N MET A 91 -6.64 15.78 1.52
CA MET A 91 -6.96 14.50 0.86
C MET A 91 -5.73 13.60 0.76
N ALA A 92 -4.58 14.14 0.35
CA ALA A 92 -3.34 13.38 0.24
C ALA A 92 -2.90 12.85 1.61
N ALA A 93 -2.78 13.70 2.63
CA ALA A 93 -2.38 13.29 3.96
C ALA A 93 -3.34 12.26 4.57
N SER A 94 -4.66 12.44 4.40
CA SER A 94 -5.67 11.49 4.89
C SER A 94 -5.56 10.14 4.17
N ALA A 95 -5.43 10.14 2.84
CA ALA A 95 -5.29 8.94 2.05
C ALA A 95 -4.01 8.18 2.40
N GLU A 96 -2.88 8.87 2.56
CA GLU A 96 -1.61 8.29 2.96
C GLU A 96 -1.71 7.55 4.30
N HIS A 97 -2.36 8.11 5.30
CA HIS A 97 -2.55 7.46 6.60
C HIS A 97 -3.56 6.31 6.54
N ILE A 98 -4.74 6.55 5.97
CA ILE A 98 -5.83 5.57 5.97
C ILE A 98 -5.45 4.35 5.12
N LEU A 99 -4.99 4.55 3.88
CA LEU A 99 -4.65 3.45 2.99
C LEU A 99 -3.46 2.64 3.51
N SER A 100 -2.45 3.31 4.08
CA SER A 100 -1.32 2.64 4.72
C SER A 100 -1.76 1.77 5.90
N PHE A 101 -2.60 2.31 6.79
CA PHE A 101 -3.13 1.55 7.91
C PHE A 101 -3.92 0.32 7.45
N LEU A 102 -4.79 0.48 6.46
CA LEU A 102 -5.57 -0.62 5.88
C LEU A 102 -4.66 -1.70 5.25
N LEU A 103 -3.59 -1.31 4.58
CA LEU A 103 -2.60 -2.25 4.04
C LEU A 103 -1.85 -3.00 5.13
N VAL A 104 -1.46 -2.35 6.23
CA VAL A 104 -0.78 -3.03 7.36
C VAL A 104 -1.64 -4.14 7.91
N ILE A 105 -2.90 -3.86 8.25
CA ILE A 105 -3.81 -4.85 8.82
C ILE A 105 -4.37 -5.83 7.77
N GLY A 106 -4.22 -5.52 6.48
CA GLY A 106 -4.73 -6.32 5.37
C GLY A 106 -6.25 -6.32 5.28
N LEU A 107 -6.86 -5.16 5.46
CA LEU A 107 -8.30 -4.95 5.32
C LEU A 107 -8.59 -4.14 4.05
N ALA A 108 -9.57 -4.60 3.27
CA ALA A 108 -9.91 -4.01 1.98
C ALA A 108 -8.68 -3.81 1.08
N THR A 109 -7.73 -4.76 1.11
CA THR A 109 -6.40 -4.64 0.52
C THR A 109 -6.42 -4.25 -0.95
N ARG A 110 -7.33 -4.84 -1.75
CA ARG A 110 -7.44 -4.52 -3.18
C ARG A 110 -7.84 -3.07 -3.42
N LEU A 111 -8.78 -2.56 -2.63
CA LEU A 111 -9.26 -1.18 -2.72
C LEU A 111 -8.17 -0.20 -2.25
N SER A 112 -7.50 -0.52 -1.14
CA SER A 112 -6.38 0.29 -0.62
C SER A 112 -5.22 0.35 -1.62
N ALA A 113 -4.86 -0.78 -2.23
CA ALA A 113 -3.84 -0.83 -3.27
C ALA A 113 -4.25 -0.05 -4.53
N ALA A 114 -5.53 -0.06 -4.91
CA ALA A 114 -6.03 0.77 -6.01
C ALA A 114 -5.96 2.27 -5.68
N GLY A 115 -6.25 2.66 -4.44
CA GLY A 115 -6.06 4.02 -3.96
C GLY A 115 -4.60 4.48 -4.01
N ILE A 116 -3.67 3.64 -3.53
CA ILE A 116 -2.22 3.91 -3.61
C ILE A 116 -1.77 4.01 -5.06
N LEU A 117 -2.23 3.13 -5.94
CA LEU A 117 -1.91 3.19 -7.37
C LEU A 117 -2.40 4.50 -7.99
N SER A 118 -3.62 4.93 -7.68
CA SER A 118 -4.16 6.21 -8.15
C SER A 118 -3.33 7.40 -7.68
N MET A 119 -2.93 7.41 -6.40
CA MET A 119 -2.01 8.44 -5.87
C MET A 119 -0.66 8.40 -6.57
N THR A 120 -0.09 7.22 -6.79
CA THR A 120 1.17 7.05 -7.51
C THR A 120 1.09 7.64 -8.93
N LEU A 121 -0.01 7.41 -9.65
CA LEU A 121 -0.21 7.98 -10.98
C LEU A 121 -0.33 9.51 -10.96
N VAL A 122 -1.01 10.09 -9.96
CA VAL A 122 -1.09 11.54 -9.78
C VAL A 122 0.30 12.12 -9.50
N ILE A 123 1.08 11.48 -8.63
CA ILE A 123 2.45 11.93 -8.31
C ILE A 123 3.34 11.85 -9.55
N GLU A 124 3.26 10.76 -10.31
CA GLU A 124 4.04 10.57 -11.54
C GLU A 124 3.75 11.65 -12.59
N VAL A 125 2.45 11.93 -12.82
CA VAL A 125 2.04 12.82 -13.92
C VAL A 125 2.21 14.30 -13.56
N PHE A 126 1.96 14.69 -12.30
CA PHE A 126 1.83 16.10 -11.94
C PHE A 126 2.91 16.60 -10.97
N VAL A 127 3.59 15.71 -10.25
CA VAL A 127 4.45 16.12 -9.14
C VAL A 127 5.93 15.82 -9.43
N TYR A 128 6.29 14.56 -9.64
CA TYR A 128 7.67 14.12 -9.79
C TYR A 128 7.84 13.10 -10.93
N PRO A 129 7.67 13.49 -12.20
CA PRO A 129 7.79 12.56 -13.34
C PRO A 129 9.18 11.93 -13.46
N ASP A 130 10.23 12.61 -12.98
CA ASP A 130 11.61 12.10 -13.02
C ASP A 130 11.85 10.95 -12.03
N ALA A 131 10.94 10.73 -11.06
CA ALA A 131 11.02 9.65 -10.08
C ALA A 131 10.33 8.34 -10.56
N TRP A 132 10.05 8.24 -11.87
CA TRP A 132 9.35 7.09 -12.47
C TRP A 132 9.87 5.70 -12.06
N PRO A 133 11.18 5.45 -11.84
CA PRO A 133 11.64 4.12 -11.44
C PRO A 133 11.07 3.70 -10.07
N THR A 134 11.00 4.65 -9.13
CA THR A 134 10.39 4.42 -7.81
C THR A 134 8.89 4.23 -7.93
N HIS A 135 8.22 5.06 -8.72
CA HIS A 135 6.77 4.97 -8.93
C HIS A 135 6.38 3.69 -9.66
N ALA A 136 7.22 3.18 -10.56
CA ALA A 136 7.03 1.88 -11.20
C ALA A 136 7.07 0.72 -10.19
N LEU A 137 7.94 0.78 -9.17
CA LEU A 137 7.97 -0.23 -8.09
C LEU A 137 6.71 -0.16 -7.23
N TRP A 138 6.23 1.04 -6.89
CA TRP A 138 4.97 1.20 -6.16
C TRP A 138 3.77 0.70 -6.98
N ALA A 139 3.73 1.05 -8.27
CA ALA A 139 2.69 0.57 -9.18
C ALA A 139 2.71 -0.96 -9.31
N THR A 140 3.88 -1.57 -9.47
CA THR A 140 4.03 -3.03 -9.54
C THR A 140 3.51 -3.72 -8.27
N SER A 141 3.89 -3.21 -7.10
CA SER A 141 3.43 -3.73 -5.81
C SER A 141 1.92 -3.58 -5.65
N SER A 142 1.38 -2.42 -6.05
CA SER A 142 -0.07 -2.16 -6.02
C SER A 142 -0.85 -3.09 -6.96
N LEU A 143 -0.39 -3.25 -8.20
CA LEU A 143 -0.99 -4.15 -9.18
C LEU A 143 -0.96 -5.61 -8.71
N PHE A 144 0.15 -6.03 -8.09
CA PHE A 144 0.25 -7.35 -7.49
C PHE A 144 -0.85 -7.56 -6.42
N LEU A 145 -1.04 -6.60 -5.51
CA LEU A 145 -2.06 -6.68 -4.46
C LEU A 145 -3.49 -6.62 -5.01
N ILE A 146 -3.74 -5.84 -6.05
CA ILE A 146 -5.05 -5.77 -6.71
C ILE A 146 -5.42 -7.12 -7.33
N THR A 147 -4.47 -7.76 -7.99
CA THR A 147 -4.70 -9.03 -8.70
C THR A 147 -4.72 -10.23 -7.76
N ASN A 148 -3.74 -10.35 -6.87
CA ASN A 148 -3.54 -11.52 -6.01
C ASN A 148 -4.22 -11.39 -4.63
N GLY A 149 -4.48 -10.15 -4.18
CA GLY A 149 -5.09 -9.89 -2.87
C GLY A 149 -4.08 -9.85 -1.72
N SER A 150 -4.62 -9.91 -0.51
CA SER A 150 -3.91 -9.65 0.74
C SER A 150 -3.03 -10.79 1.27
N GLY A 151 -3.20 -12.02 0.74
CA GLY A 151 -2.60 -13.23 1.31
C GLY A 151 -3.34 -13.74 2.57
N HIS A 152 -2.86 -14.87 3.12
CA HIS A 152 -3.51 -15.54 4.26
C HIS A 152 -3.30 -14.81 5.60
N LEU A 153 -2.24 -14.03 5.75
CA LEU A 153 -1.97 -13.22 6.94
C LEU A 153 -2.60 -11.83 6.80
N SER A 154 -3.96 -11.79 6.81
CA SER A 154 -4.71 -10.55 6.62
C SER A 154 -6.11 -10.64 7.23
N LEU A 155 -6.69 -9.49 7.57
CA LEU A 155 -8.08 -9.43 8.03
C LEU A 155 -9.07 -9.82 6.92
N ASP A 156 -8.79 -9.47 5.66
CA ASP A 156 -9.60 -9.89 4.52
C ASP A 156 -9.78 -11.40 4.50
N TRP A 157 -8.68 -12.16 4.68
CA TRP A 157 -8.75 -13.61 4.68
C TRP A 157 -9.55 -14.18 5.87
N LEU A 158 -9.38 -13.60 7.07
CA LEU A 158 -10.13 -14.03 8.26
C LEU A 158 -11.64 -13.82 8.08
N ILE A 159 -12.04 -12.67 7.54
CA ILE A 159 -13.44 -12.33 7.26
C ILE A 159 -14.03 -13.30 6.22
N PHE A 160 -13.35 -13.51 5.09
CA PHE A 160 -13.83 -14.44 4.05
C PHE A 160 -13.94 -15.88 4.53
N ARG A 161 -13.00 -16.32 5.37
CA ARG A 161 -13.04 -17.66 5.97
C ARG A 161 -14.20 -17.81 6.95
N GLY A 162 -14.50 -16.77 7.73
CA GLY A 162 -15.64 -16.74 8.65
C GLY A 162 -16.97 -16.88 7.92
N ILE A 163 -17.17 -16.14 6.84
CA ILE A 163 -18.39 -16.18 6.03
C ILE A 163 -18.60 -17.56 5.38
N ASN A 164 -17.55 -18.18 4.86
CA ASN A 164 -17.64 -19.49 4.20
C ASN A 164 -17.82 -20.68 5.14
N ARG A 165 -17.64 -20.50 6.45
CA ARG A 165 -17.92 -21.54 7.45
C ARG A 165 -19.39 -21.57 7.92
N GLN A 166 -20.15 -20.53 7.60
CA GLN A 166 -21.55 -20.39 8.00
C GLN A 166 -22.54 -20.86 6.92
N LYS A 167 -22.03 -21.22 5.73
CA LYS A 167 -22.76 -21.88 4.66
C LYS A 167 -22.47 -23.38 4.61
#